data_2fbbe3a2e3b3c01f939cd6be9effbc54
#
_entry.id   2fbbe3a2e3b3c01f939cd6be9effbc54
#
_cell.length_a   1.000
_cell.length_b   1.000
_cell.length_c   1.000
_cell.angle_alpha   90.00
_cell.angle_beta   90.00
_cell.angle_gamma   90.00
#
_symmetry.space_group_name_H-M   'P 1'
#
loop_
_entity.id
_entity.type
_entity.pdbx_description
1 polymer ?
#
loop_
_entity_poly.entity_id
_entity_poly.type
_entity_poly.pdbx_seq_one_letter_code
_entity_poly.pdbx_strand_id
1 'polypeptide(L)'
;LVNFSRMARACCVAVLCAGLGAGGAGADPLLTQGIGTSNCGRLAGDIKPGEGLTNPVNLMAYSWAQGYLSAANIALVEADAKHVDMGQLDENRVLNLLLNFCKANPDKQPLGALNDYLRKTSKVHIKWEKGTIDWNQ
;
A
#
# COMPACT_ATOMS: atom_id res chain seq x y z
N LEU A 1 34.97 40.85 -69.13
CA LEU A 1 34.54 41.44 -67.84
C LEU A 1 33.75 40.39 -67.05
N VAL A 2 34.45 39.79 -66.15
CA VAL A 2 33.96 38.66 -65.31
C VAL A 2 33.42 39.25 -64.01
N ASN A 3 32.16 38.96 -63.74
CA ASN A 3 31.51 39.38 -62.52
C ASN A 3 31.34 38.17 -61.58
N PHE A 4 32.14 38.10 -60.56
CA PHE A 4 32.12 37.06 -59.53
C PHE A 4 31.05 37.37 -58.49
N SER A 5 29.91 36.72 -58.60
CA SER A 5 28.88 36.77 -57.57
C SER A 5 29.18 35.76 -56.49
N ARG A 6 29.40 36.24 -55.30
CA ARG A 6 29.73 35.44 -54.12
C ARG A 6 28.51 34.65 -53.65
N MET A 7 28.57 33.31 -53.76
CA MET A 7 27.65 32.42 -53.10
C MET A 7 27.97 32.39 -51.57
N ALA A 8 27.10 33.02 -50.82
CA ALA A 8 27.07 32.83 -49.36
C ALA A 8 26.36 31.48 -49.04
N ARG A 9 27.14 30.52 -48.60
CA ARG A 9 26.59 29.26 -48.07
C ARG A 9 26.08 29.52 -46.62
N ALA A 10 24.81 29.65 -46.49
CA ALA A 10 24.14 29.59 -45.17
C ALA A 10 24.08 28.14 -44.68
N CYS A 11 24.94 27.80 -43.72
CA CYS A 11 24.87 26.56 -42.98
C CYS A 11 23.72 26.67 -41.97
N CYS A 12 22.53 26.14 -42.32
CA CYS A 12 21.50 25.93 -41.32
C CYS A 12 21.86 24.70 -40.48
N VAL A 13 22.43 24.94 -39.35
CA VAL A 13 22.57 23.92 -38.28
C VAL A 13 21.20 23.75 -37.67
N ALA A 14 20.47 22.74 -38.10
CA ALA A 14 19.26 22.29 -37.43
C ALA A 14 19.65 21.59 -36.12
N VAL A 15 19.61 22.34 -35.02
CA VAL A 15 19.71 21.76 -33.67
C VAL A 15 18.42 21.01 -33.39
N LEU A 16 18.44 19.69 -33.58
CA LEU A 16 17.42 18.76 -33.08
C LEU A 16 17.51 18.78 -31.57
N CYS A 17 16.76 19.67 -30.92
CA CYS A 17 16.43 19.53 -29.50
C CYS A 17 15.52 18.31 -29.37
N ALA A 18 16.11 17.11 -29.22
CA ALA A 18 15.42 15.96 -28.70
C ALA A 18 15.03 16.29 -27.25
N GLY A 19 13.83 16.79 -27.09
CA GLY A 19 13.20 16.96 -25.79
C GLY A 19 13.08 15.58 -25.13
N LEU A 20 14.04 15.23 -24.30
CA LEU A 20 13.89 14.21 -23.29
C LEU A 20 12.80 14.72 -22.36
N GLY A 21 11.54 14.44 -22.70
CA GLY A 21 10.44 14.51 -21.77
C GLY A 21 10.76 13.56 -20.64
N ALA A 22 11.41 14.06 -19.58
CA ALA A 22 11.40 13.40 -18.31
C ALA A 22 9.93 13.37 -17.88
N GLY A 23 9.22 12.32 -18.29
CA GLY A 23 7.97 11.93 -17.69
C GLY A 23 8.29 11.72 -16.22
N GLY A 24 8.03 12.73 -15.41
CA GLY A 24 8.05 12.57 -13.96
C GLY A 24 7.09 11.44 -13.66
N ALA A 25 7.61 10.26 -13.31
CA ALA A 25 6.83 9.25 -12.65
C ALA A 25 6.35 9.92 -11.36
N GLY A 26 5.17 10.52 -11.41
CA GLY A 26 4.48 10.98 -10.22
C GLY A 26 4.35 9.76 -9.33
N ALA A 27 5.13 9.72 -8.25
CA ALA A 27 4.94 8.70 -7.25
C ALA A 27 3.52 8.89 -6.72
N ASP A 28 2.67 7.89 -6.93
CA ASP A 28 1.36 7.89 -6.30
C ASP A 28 1.52 8.10 -4.80
N PRO A 29 0.68 8.95 -4.18
CA PRO A 29 0.79 9.19 -2.75
C PRO A 29 0.69 7.85 -2.01
N LEU A 30 1.69 7.55 -1.18
CA LEU A 30 1.72 6.33 -0.38
C LEU A 30 0.63 6.43 0.70
N LEU A 31 -0.48 5.74 0.50
CA LEU A 31 -1.56 5.65 1.48
C LEU A 31 -1.22 4.75 2.67
N THR A 32 -0.29 3.82 2.47
CA THR A 32 0.16 2.88 3.51
C THR A 32 1.66 2.66 3.42
N GLN A 33 2.27 2.33 4.55
CA GLN A 33 3.70 2.03 4.66
C GLN A 33 3.94 0.73 5.44
N GLY A 34 5.20 0.29 5.45
CA GLY A 34 5.64 -0.87 6.20
C GLY A 34 5.40 -2.19 5.48
N ILE A 35 5.30 -3.25 6.27
CA ILE A 35 5.26 -4.63 5.75
C ILE A 35 4.06 -4.91 4.84
N GLY A 36 2.98 -4.17 5.00
CA GLY A 36 1.75 -4.30 4.20
C GLY A 36 1.90 -3.91 2.74
N THR A 37 2.94 -3.14 2.40
CA THR A 37 3.26 -2.73 1.02
C THR A 37 4.38 -3.59 0.41
N SER A 38 4.89 -4.57 1.15
CA SER A 38 5.90 -5.50 0.64
C SER A 38 5.34 -6.43 -0.43
N ASN A 39 6.22 -7.15 -1.11
CA ASN A 39 5.79 -8.19 -2.05
C ASN A 39 5.34 -9.44 -1.30
N CYS A 40 4.18 -9.97 -1.65
CA CYS A 40 3.57 -11.15 -1.03
C CYS A 40 4.42 -12.41 -1.19
N GLY A 41 5.04 -12.61 -2.35
CA GLY A 41 5.89 -13.78 -2.58
C GLY A 41 7.06 -13.85 -1.61
N ARG A 42 7.68 -12.69 -1.32
CA ARG A 42 8.73 -12.59 -0.30
C ARG A 42 8.17 -12.83 1.10
N LEU A 43 7.11 -12.12 1.47
CA LEU A 43 6.55 -12.19 2.81
C LEU A 43 6.08 -13.60 3.16
N ALA A 44 5.51 -14.34 2.21
CA ALA A 44 5.09 -15.73 2.41
C ALA A 44 6.24 -16.68 2.75
N GLY A 45 7.46 -16.37 2.32
CA GLY A 45 8.66 -17.11 2.71
C GLY A 45 9.14 -16.79 4.12
N ASP A 46 8.89 -15.56 4.57
CA ASP A 46 9.43 -15.03 5.83
C ASP A 46 8.50 -15.25 7.04
N ILE A 47 7.17 -15.28 6.83
CA ILE A 47 6.19 -15.58 7.90
C ILE A 47 6.29 -17.05 8.32
N LYS A 48 6.45 -17.28 9.63
CA LYS A 48 6.55 -18.60 10.27
C LYS A 48 5.55 -18.70 11.42
N PRO A 49 4.26 -18.98 11.19
CA PRO A 49 3.23 -18.94 12.24
C PRO A 49 3.57 -19.81 13.46
N GLY A 50 4.25 -20.95 13.26
CA GLY A 50 4.65 -21.83 14.36
C GLY A 50 5.73 -21.27 15.31
N GLU A 51 6.39 -20.17 14.94
CA GLU A 51 7.40 -19.50 15.76
C GLU A 51 6.79 -18.36 16.62
N GLY A 52 5.50 -18.12 16.49
CA GLY A 52 4.81 -17.06 17.24
C GLY A 52 5.43 -15.66 17.02
N LEU A 53 5.25 -14.77 17.99
CA LEU A 53 5.76 -13.39 17.92
C LEU A 53 7.24 -13.27 18.34
N THR A 54 7.92 -14.36 18.66
CA THR A 54 9.37 -14.37 18.86
C THR A 54 10.12 -14.21 17.53
N ASN A 55 9.50 -14.58 16.42
CA ASN A 55 10.00 -14.28 15.09
C ASN A 55 9.78 -12.79 14.77
N PRO A 56 10.83 -12.03 14.43
CA PRO A 56 10.71 -10.59 14.16
C PRO A 56 9.75 -10.25 13.00
N VAL A 57 9.72 -11.08 11.95
CA VAL A 57 8.83 -10.84 10.80
C VAL A 57 7.38 -11.08 11.19
N ASN A 58 7.10 -12.12 11.99
CA ASN A 58 5.77 -12.36 12.53
C ASN A 58 5.29 -11.19 13.39
N LEU A 59 6.16 -10.71 14.30
CA LEU A 59 5.84 -9.57 15.16
C LEU A 59 5.53 -8.31 14.33
N MET A 60 6.36 -8.02 13.34
CA MET A 60 6.14 -6.87 12.44
C MET A 60 4.84 -7.00 11.64
N ALA A 61 4.58 -8.19 11.08
CA ALA A 61 3.39 -8.46 10.29
C ALA A 61 2.11 -8.36 11.13
N TYR A 62 2.13 -8.94 12.32
CA TYR A 62 1.01 -8.90 13.26
C TYR A 62 0.73 -7.48 13.75
N SER A 63 1.75 -6.77 14.23
CA SER A 63 1.61 -5.39 14.74
C SER A 63 1.10 -4.44 13.66
N TRP A 64 1.63 -4.56 12.43
CA TRP A 64 1.16 -3.77 11.30
C TRP A 64 -0.31 -4.09 10.98
N ALA A 65 -0.68 -5.37 10.92
CA ALA A 65 -2.04 -5.78 10.62
C ALA A 65 -3.05 -5.28 11.67
N GLN A 66 -2.68 -5.36 12.95
CA GLN A 66 -3.50 -4.83 14.05
C GLN A 66 -3.70 -3.31 13.93
N GLY A 67 -2.64 -2.57 13.65
CA GLY A 67 -2.73 -1.12 13.45
C GLY A 67 -3.64 -0.77 12.26
N TYR A 68 -3.49 -1.47 11.14
CA TYR A 68 -4.33 -1.26 9.96
C TYR A 68 -5.81 -1.55 10.24
N LEU A 69 -6.12 -2.69 10.84
CA LEU A 69 -7.49 -3.09 11.16
C LEU A 69 -8.13 -2.16 12.19
N SER A 70 -7.36 -1.68 13.17
CA SER A 70 -7.82 -0.69 14.15
C SER A 70 -8.19 0.63 13.46
N ALA A 71 -7.33 1.14 12.60
CA ALA A 71 -7.61 2.36 11.83
C ALA A 71 -8.83 2.19 10.92
N ALA A 72 -8.97 1.04 10.25
CA ALA A 72 -10.13 0.73 9.44
C ALA A 72 -11.43 0.69 10.26
N ASN A 73 -11.38 0.11 11.47
CA ASN A 73 -12.53 0.09 12.38
C ASN A 73 -12.93 1.48 12.82
N ILE A 74 -11.97 2.34 13.15
CA ILE A 74 -12.25 3.75 13.49
C ILE A 74 -12.97 4.44 12.32
N ALA A 75 -12.47 4.27 11.11
CA ALA A 75 -13.09 4.86 9.92
C ALA A 75 -14.51 4.30 9.67
N LEU A 76 -14.74 3.00 9.89
CA LEU A 76 -16.06 2.39 9.77
C LEU A 76 -17.04 2.92 10.82
N VAL A 77 -16.57 3.09 12.05
CA VAL A 77 -17.37 3.65 13.15
C VAL A 77 -17.79 5.09 12.84
N GLU A 78 -16.85 5.91 12.39
CA GLU A 78 -17.12 7.32 12.04
C GLU A 78 -18.08 7.44 10.83
N ALA A 79 -17.99 6.53 9.87
CA ALA A 79 -18.85 6.55 8.68
C ALA A 79 -20.27 6.04 8.96
N ASP A 80 -20.41 4.88 9.61
CA ASP A 80 -21.63 4.07 9.64
C ASP A 80 -22.02 3.55 11.04
N ALA A 81 -21.35 3.95 12.10
CA ALA A 81 -21.50 3.37 13.45
C ALA A 81 -21.39 1.83 13.46
N LYS A 82 -20.46 1.30 12.67
CA LYS A 82 -20.19 -0.13 12.50
C LYS A 82 -18.73 -0.42 12.71
N HIS A 83 -18.40 -1.64 13.12
CA HIS A 83 -17.04 -2.14 13.19
C HIS A 83 -16.98 -3.61 12.86
N VAL A 84 -15.79 -4.10 12.56
CA VAL A 84 -15.48 -5.54 12.50
C VAL A 84 -15.03 -5.98 13.88
N ASP A 85 -15.65 -7.04 14.42
CA ASP A 85 -15.18 -7.64 15.67
C ASP A 85 -13.80 -8.29 15.46
N MET A 86 -12.81 -7.73 16.12
CA MET A 86 -11.42 -8.21 16.07
C MET A 86 -11.09 -9.17 17.21
N GLY A 87 -12.01 -9.45 18.14
CA GLY A 87 -11.77 -10.33 19.28
C GLY A 87 -11.38 -11.77 18.90
N GLN A 88 -11.66 -12.16 17.66
CA GLN A 88 -11.30 -13.46 17.09
C GLN A 88 -9.97 -13.45 16.31
N LEU A 89 -9.29 -12.31 16.22
CA LEU A 89 -8.05 -12.15 15.47
C LEU A 89 -6.83 -12.23 16.39
N ASP A 90 -6.57 -13.43 16.90
CA ASP A 90 -5.31 -13.72 17.56
C ASP A 90 -4.11 -13.70 16.56
N GLU A 91 -2.91 -13.81 17.08
CA GLU A 91 -1.68 -13.78 16.29
C GLU A 91 -1.66 -14.83 15.19
N ASN A 92 -2.03 -16.06 15.51
CA ASN A 92 -1.99 -17.17 14.57
C ASN A 92 -2.97 -16.95 13.43
N ARG A 93 -4.15 -16.46 13.73
CA ARG A 93 -5.19 -16.19 12.74
C ARG A 93 -4.81 -15.06 11.80
N VAL A 94 -4.21 -13.99 12.31
CA VAL A 94 -3.69 -12.89 11.49
C VAL A 94 -2.53 -13.36 10.61
N LEU A 95 -1.56 -14.07 11.18
CA LEU A 95 -0.41 -14.56 10.42
C LEU A 95 -0.84 -15.55 9.32
N ASN A 96 -1.77 -16.46 9.62
CA ASN A 96 -2.32 -17.38 8.63
C ASN A 96 -3.14 -16.67 7.55
N LEU A 97 -3.90 -15.64 7.91
CA LEU A 97 -4.63 -14.81 6.94
C LEU A 97 -3.68 -14.19 5.92
N LEU A 98 -2.61 -13.56 6.39
CA LEU A 98 -1.57 -12.95 5.55
C LEU A 98 -0.86 -14.00 4.70
N LEU A 99 -0.41 -15.10 5.33
CA LEU A 99 0.32 -16.17 4.67
C LEU A 99 -0.49 -16.84 3.56
N ASN A 100 -1.75 -17.19 3.83
CA ASN A 100 -2.61 -17.85 2.85
C ASN A 100 -2.93 -16.94 1.66
N PHE A 101 -3.23 -15.67 1.93
CA PHE A 101 -3.43 -14.68 0.87
C PHE A 101 -2.17 -14.52 0.02
N CYS A 102 -1.02 -14.36 0.65
CA CYS A 102 0.24 -14.14 -0.04
C CYS A 102 0.71 -15.34 -0.84
N LYS A 103 0.49 -16.57 -0.36
CA LYS A 103 0.74 -17.79 -1.14
C LYS A 103 -0.12 -17.88 -2.39
N ALA A 104 -1.37 -17.45 -2.29
CA ALA A 104 -2.30 -17.44 -3.43
C ALA A 104 -2.09 -16.27 -4.39
N ASN A 105 -1.42 -15.20 -3.95
CA ASN A 105 -1.27 -13.95 -4.69
C ASN A 105 0.16 -13.39 -4.57
N PRO A 106 1.18 -14.09 -5.08
CA PRO A 106 2.59 -13.74 -4.84
C PRO A 106 2.96 -12.34 -5.37
N ASP A 107 2.28 -11.87 -6.42
CA ASP A 107 2.55 -10.58 -7.06
C ASP A 107 1.79 -9.40 -6.42
N LYS A 108 0.95 -9.69 -5.41
CA LYS A 108 0.18 -8.66 -4.71
C LYS A 108 0.88 -8.19 -3.43
N GLN A 109 0.22 -7.30 -2.74
CA GLN A 109 0.64 -6.78 -1.45
C GLN A 109 -0.18 -7.40 -0.30
N PRO A 110 0.41 -7.63 0.88
CA PRO A 110 -0.27 -8.19 2.06
C PRO A 110 -1.50 -7.39 2.49
N LEU A 111 -1.53 -6.09 2.22
CA LEU A 111 -2.68 -5.22 2.43
C LEU A 111 -3.97 -5.81 1.82
N GLY A 112 -3.87 -6.50 0.69
CA GLY A 112 -4.99 -7.19 0.05
C GLY A 112 -5.68 -8.20 0.95
N ALA A 113 -4.93 -8.91 1.80
CA ALA A 113 -5.50 -9.87 2.75
C ALA A 113 -6.43 -9.20 3.76
N LEU A 114 -6.01 -8.07 4.31
CA LEU A 114 -6.77 -7.34 5.31
C LEU A 114 -8.00 -6.67 4.69
N ASN A 115 -7.87 -6.13 3.49
CA ASN A 115 -9.02 -5.58 2.74
C ASN A 115 -10.04 -6.66 2.41
N ASP A 116 -9.60 -7.85 2.03
CA ASP A 116 -10.48 -8.99 1.79
C ASP A 116 -11.19 -9.43 3.07
N TYR A 117 -10.47 -9.48 4.18
CA TYR A 117 -11.03 -9.78 5.49
C TYR A 117 -12.10 -8.75 5.87
N LEU A 118 -11.79 -7.45 5.80
CA LEU A 118 -12.74 -6.38 6.10
C LEU A 118 -14.01 -6.43 5.23
N ARG A 119 -13.87 -6.78 3.95
CA ARG A 119 -15.03 -6.88 3.04
C ARG A 119 -15.92 -8.08 3.36
N LYS A 120 -15.34 -9.22 3.71
CA LYS A 120 -16.05 -10.50 3.89
C LYS A 120 -16.61 -10.67 5.30
N THR A 121 -16.04 -10.00 6.29
CA THR A 121 -16.46 -10.11 7.68
C THR A 121 -17.69 -9.25 7.95
N SER A 122 -18.66 -9.82 8.64
CA SER A 122 -19.85 -9.12 9.10
C SER A 122 -19.48 -7.96 10.01
N LYS A 123 -20.20 -6.84 9.87
CA LYS A 123 -20.02 -5.66 10.72
C LYS A 123 -21.03 -5.68 11.83
N VAL A 124 -20.58 -5.30 13.01
CA VAL A 124 -21.40 -5.14 14.21
C VAL A 124 -21.74 -3.66 14.38
N HIS A 125 -23.01 -3.36 14.64
CA HIS A 125 -23.45 -2.01 14.96
C HIS A 125 -23.10 -1.68 16.41
N ILE A 126 -22.67 -0.46 16.64
CA ILE A 126 -22.45 0.08 17.99
C ILE A 126 -23.27 1.36 18.18
N LYS A 127 -23.57 1.67 19.44
CA LYS A 127 -24.07 2.99 19.82
C LYS A 127 -22.89 3.94 19.86
N TRP A 128 -22.73 4.70 18.79
CA TRP A 128 -21.64 5.64 18.64
C TRP A 128 -22.17 7.03 18.31
N GLU A 129 -21.72 8.03 19.03
CA GLU A 129 -22.01 9.42 18.71
C GLU A 129 -20.84 9.99 17.90
N LYS A 130 -21.12 10.46 16.69
CA LYS A 130 -20.10 10.99 15.80
C LYS A 130 -19.33 12.13 16.46
N GLY A 131 -18.01 12.12 16.35
CA GLY A 131 -17.14 13.14 16.91
C GLY A 131 -16.79 12.95 18.38
N THR A 132 -17.08 11.78 18.97
CA THR A 132 -16.71 11.49 20.36
C THR A 132 -15.22 11.08 20.52
N ILE A 133 -14.51 10.80 19.41
CA ILE A 133 -13.06 10.58 19.48
C ILE A 133 -12.37 11.95 19.52
N ASP A 134 -11.82 12.28 20.66
CA ASP A 134 -10.94 13.43 20.81
C ASP A 134 -9.51 13.06 20.43
N TRP A 135 -9.11 13.45 19.22
CA TRP A 135 -7.76 13.17 18.68
C TRP A 135 -6.66 14.07 19.28
N ASN A 136 -7.02 14.98 20.20
CA ASN A 136 -6.07 15.93 20.80
C ASN A 136 -5.56 15.47 22.20
N GLN A 137 -5.85 14.22 22.61
CA GLN A 137 -5.36 13.66 23.88
C GLN A 137 -3.92 13.14 23.76
#